data_8be961c6729bb45ed23099e1b9586b24
#
_entry.id   8be961c6729bb45ed23099e1b9586b24
#
_cell.length_a   1.000
_cell.length_b   1.000
_cell.length_c   1.000
_cell.angle_alpha   90.00
_cell.angle_beta   90.00
_cell.angle_gamma   90.00
#
_symmetry.space_group_name_H-M   'P 1'
#
loop_
_entity.id
_entity.type
_entity.pdbx_description
1 polymer ?
#
loop_
_entity_poly.entity_id
_entity_poly.type
_entity_poly.pdbx_seq_one_letter_code
_entity_poly.pdbx_strand_id
1 'polypeptide(L)'
;LTSAARKHLGNHYGPLLASAVALFCVWFCNGLWHGAAWSYLFFGMYHFVLILGGNIIAPPVRAVNTRLHIRAESFPYRLLQMLRTTVLVIIGELFFRANGLRAGMQMFRTMVTGFAFPVFDDALFKALGIDKFDLMIVAVTLLIVFVVSVINEKGKSVRTLLAQRPAAV
;
A
#
# COMPACT_ATOMS: atom_id res chain seq x y z
N LEU A 1 -7.24 -17.40 -18.48
CA LEU A 1 -7.12 -17.99 -17.13
C LEU A 1 -8.46 -18.03 -16.41
N THR A 2 -9.19 -16.91 -16.29
CA THR A 2 -10.47 -16.83 -15.54
C THR A 2 -11.59 -17.71 -16.11
N SER A 3 -11.75 -17.79 -17.41
CA SER A 3 -12.79 -18.64 -18.03
C SER A 3 -12.51 -20.13 -17.87
N ALA A 4 -11.26 -20.54 -18.06
CA ALA A 4 -10.84 -21.91 -17.84
C ALA A 4 -10.95 -22.33 -16.36
N ALA A 5 -10.50 -21.49 -15.44
CA ALA A 5 -10.60 -21.73 -14.01
C ALA A 5 -12.06 -21.81 -13.52
N ARG A 6 -12.99 -21.00 -14.07
CA ARG A 6 -14.42 -21.10 -13.77
C ARG A 6 -15.01 -22.43 -14.20
N LYS A 7 -14.59 -22.94 -15.36
CA LYS A 7 -15.09 -24.20 -15.90
C LYS A 7 -14.74 -25.41 -15.02
N HIS A 8 -13.58 -25.40 -14.37
CA HIS A 8 -13.09 -26.49 -13.54
C HIS A 8 -13.37 -26.33 -12.04
N LEU A 9 -13.38 -25.11 -11.53
CA LEU A 9 -13.46 -24.81 -10.09
C LEU A 9 -14.71 -24.02 -9.69
N GLY A 10 -15.62 -23.79 -10.65
CA GLY A 10 -16.84 -23.05 -10.42
C GLY A 10 -16.65 -21.53 -10.33
N ASN A 11 -17.79 -20.84 -10.13
CA ASN A 11 -17.84 -19.37 -10.20
C ASN A 11 -17.18 -18.65 -9.01
N HIS A 12 -16.96 -19.33 -7.89
CA HIS A 12 -16.37 -18.75 -6.70
C HIS A 12 -14.84 -18.94 -6.65
N TYR A 13 -14.39 -20.19 -6.75
CA TYR A 13 -12.97 -20.52 -6.62
C TYR A 13 -12.17 -20.28 -7.90
N GLY A 14 -12.80 -20.34 -9.07
CA GLY A 14 -12.12 -20.12 -10.34
C GLY A 14 -11.51 -18.72 -10.47
N PRO A 15 -12.27 -17.64 -10.26
CA PRO A 15 -11.72 -16.27 -10.27
C PRO A 15 -10.69 -16.03 -9.19
N LEU A 16 -10.88 -16.59 -7.99
CA LEU A 16 -9.93 -16.46 -6.88
C LEU A 16 -8.57 -17.08 -7.22
N LEU A 17 -8.57 -18.32 -7.76
CA LEU A 17 -7.33 -18.98 -8.18
C LEU A 17 -6.64 -18.22 -9.32
N ALA A 18 -7.40 -17.77 -10.31
CA ALA A 18 -6.84 -16.98 -11.41
C ALA A 18 -6.21 -15.68 -10.93
N SER A 19 -6.86 -15.02 -9.98
CA SER A 19 -6.29 -13.81 -9.33
C SER A 19 -5.06 -14.13 -8.50
N ALA A 20 -5.07 -15.24 -7.75
CA ALA A 20 -3.92 -15.66 -6.95
C ALA A 20 -2.70 -15.95 -7.82
N VAL A 21 -2.87 -16.67 -8.94
CA VAL A 21 -1.77 -16.95 -9.87
C VAL A 21 -1.25 -15.66 -10.52
N ALA A 22 -2.14 -14.78 -10.97
CA ALA A 22 -1.74 -13.51 -11.57
C ALA A 22 -0.99 -12.61 -10.57
N LEU A 23 -1.52 -12.46 -9.36
CA LEU A 23 -0.86 -11.70 -8.28
C LEU A 23 0.48 -12.30 -7.89
N PHE A 24 0.57 -13.62 -7.78
CA PHE A 24 1.83 -14.30 -7.51
C PHE A 24 2.87 -13.97 -8.57
N CYS A 25 2.53 -14.15 -9.86
CA CYS A 25 3.46 -13.84 -10.94
C CYS A 25 3.92 -12.38 -10.91
N VAL A 26 2.98 -11.44 -10.75
CA VAL A 26 3.30 -10.00 -10.72
C VAL A 26 4.24 -9.67 -9.56
N TRP A 27 3.90 -10.09 -8.34
CA TRP A 27 4.67 -9.70 -7.16
C TRP A 27 5.98 -10.47 -7.03
N PHE A 28 6.04 -11.72 -7.48
CA PHE A 28 7.27 -12.50 -7.57
C PHE A 28 8.24 -11.90 -8.57
N CYS A 29 7.76 -11.59 -9.79
CA CYS A 29 8.57 -10.92 -10.81
C CYS A 29 9.00 -9.53 -10.37
N ASN A 30 8.14 -8.77 -9.68
CA ASN A 30 8.49 -7.46 -9.12
C ASN A 30 9.64 -7.59 -8.11
N GLY A 31 9.58 -8.55 -7.20
CA GLY A 31 10.68 -8.80 -6.27
C GLY A 31 11.99 -9.14 -6.98
N LEU A 32 11.94 -10.01 -7.99
CA LEU A 32 13.11 -10.38 -8.80
C LEU A 32 13.67 -9.20 -9.61
N TRP A 33 12.80 -8.34 -10.11
CA TRP A 33 13.21 -7.18 -10.90
C TRP A 33 14.06 -6.19 -10.09
N HIS A 34 13.79 -6.05 -8.81
CA HIS A 34 14.57 -5.21 -7.90
C HIS A 34 15.93 -5.82 -7.52
N GLY A 35 16.12 -7.12 -7.74
CA GLY A 35 17.38 -7.83 -7.52
C GLY A 35 17.19 -9.24 -6.95
N ALA A 36 18.28 -10.03 -6.97
CA ALA A 36 18.27 -11.41 -6.53
C ALA A 36 18.44 -11.59 -4.99
N ALA A 37 18.25 -10.53 -4.20
CA ALA A 37 18.36 -10.62 -2.76
C ALA A 37 17.04 -11.13 -2.13
N TRP A 38 17.16 -11.90 -1.07
CA TRP A 38 16.01 -12.46 -0.33
C TRP A 38 15.07 -11.39 0.24
N SER A 39 15.58 -10.19 0.54
CA SER A 39 14.77 -9.06 0.99
C SER A 39 13.76 -8.60 -0.07
N TYR A 40 14.14 -8.57 -1.35
CA TYR A 40 13.26 -8.20 -2.44
C TYR A 40 12.20 -9.27 -2.75
N LEU A 41 12.60 -10.54 -2.71
CA LEU A 41 11.64 -11.64 -2.83
C LEU A 41 10.64 -11.63 -1.66
N PHE A 42 11.12 -11.42 -0.45
CA PHE A 42 10.24 -11.29 0.72
C PHE A 42 9.27 -10.12 0.56
N PHE A 43 9.74 -8.95 0.12
CA PHE A 43 8.91 -7.78 -0.16
C PHE A 43 7.79 -8.11 -1.15
N GLY A 44 8.12 -8.74 -2.28
CA GLY A 44 7.14 -9.14 -3.28
C GLY A 44 6.12 -10.14 -2.73
N MET A 45 6.59 -11.20 -2.07
CA MET A 45 5.71 -12.22 -1.48
C MET A 45 4.87 -11.69 -0.32
N TYR A 46 5.39 -10.76 0.46
CA TYR A 46 4.65 -10.06 1.50
C TYR A 46 3.44 -9.31 0.94
N HIS A 47 3.63 -8.52 -0.12
CA HIS A 47 2.53 -7.80 -0.77
C HIS A 47 1.54 -8.74 -1.47
N PHE A 48 2.02 -9.82 -2.09
CA PHE A 48 1.16 -10.86 -2.63
C PHE A 48 0.21 -11.42 -1.55
N VAL A 49 0.76 -11.81 -0.39
CA VAL A 49 -0.02 -12.37 0.72
C VAL A 49 -1.01 -11.34 1.28
N LEU A 50 -0.62 -10.08 1.42
CA LEU A 50 -1.50 -9.02 1.90
C LEU A 50 -2.69 -8.80 0.97
N ILE A 51 -2.46 -8.72 -0.33
CA ILE A 51 -3.52 -8.44 -1.31
C ILE A 51 -4.45 -9.65 -1.43
N LEU A 52 -3.88 -10.85 -1.60
CA LEU A 52 -4.69 -12.07 -1.69
C LEU A 52 -5.47 -12.33 -0.40
N GLY A 53 -4.81 -12.20 0.76
CA GLY A 53 -5.45 -12.33 2.07
C GLY A 53 -6.57 -11.31 2.27
N GLY A 54 -6.34 -10.05 1.86
CA GLY A 54 -7.37 -9.02 1.86
C GLY A 54 -8.60 -9.41 1.04
N ASN A 55 -8.40 -9.96 -0.14
CA ASN A 55 -9.51 -10.43 -1.00
C ASN A 55 -10.28 -11.62 -0.39
N ILE A 56 -9.58 -12.54 0.27
CA ILE A 56 -10.19 -13.70 0.95
C ILE A 56 -10.97 -13.26 2.19
N ILE A 57 -10.43 -12.31 2.95
CA ILE A 57 -11.03 -11.84 4.22
C ILE A 57 -12.15 -10.81 3.98
N ALA A 58 -12.18 -10.13 2.83
CA ALA A 58 -13.18 -9.09 2.56
C ALA A 58 -14.64 -9.55 2.71
N PRO A 59 -15.08 -10.73 2.19
CA PRO A 59 -16.46 -11.18 2.36
C PRO A 59 -16.87 -11.40 3.83
N PRO A 60 -16.13 -12.14 4.68
CA PRO A 60 -16.47 -12.29 6.08
C PRO A 60 -16.44 -10.97 6.86
N VAL A 61 -15.49 -10.07 6.55
CA VAL A 61 -15.45 -8.73 7.17
C VAL A 61 -16.70 -7.93 6.83
N ARG A 62 -17.16 -7.96 5.58
CA ARG A 62 -18.42 -7.31 5.18
C ARG A 62 -19.61 -7.89 5.96
N ALA A 63 -19.69 -9.20 6.11
CA ALA A 63 -20.76 -9.86 6.86
C ALA A 63 -20.75 -9.43 8.33
N VAL A 64 -19.58 -9.35 8.97
CA VAL A 64 -19.43 -8.86 10.35
C VAL A 64 -19.85 -7.40 10.45
N ASN A 65 -19.39 -6.54 9.54
CA ASN A 65 -19.77 -5.12 9.52
C ASN A 65 -21.29 -4.94 9.42
N THR A 66 -21.94 -5.73 8.57
CA THR A 66 -23.40 -5.70 8.42
C THR A 66 -24.09 -6.13 9.71
N ARG A 67 -23.62 -7.19 10.38
CA ARG A 67 -24.17 -7.65 11.66
C ARG A 67 -24.03 -6.63 12.79
N LEU A 68 -22.89 -5.94 12.81
CA LEU A 68 -22.58 -4.93 13.83
C LEU A 68 -23.09 -3.53 13.46
N HIS A 69 -23.84 -3.39 12.36
CA HIS A 69 -24.34 -2.12 11.83
C HIS A 69 -23.25 -1.06 11.64
N ILE A 70 -22.02 -1.50 11.34
CA ILE A 70 -20.88 -0.63 11.08
C ILE A 70 -21.01 -0.05 9.67
N ARG A 71 -21.08 1.27 9.57
CA ARG A 71 -21.07 1.98 8.28
C ARG A 71 -19.66 1.98 7.70
N ALA A 72 -19.38 1.03 6.80
CA ALA A 72 -18.06 0.92 6.15
C ALA A 72 -17.69 2.15 5.32
N GLU A 73 -18.68 2.97 4.94
CA GLU A 73 -18.49 4.22 4.19
C GLU A 73 -18.22 5.43 5.09
N SER A 74 -18.32 5.28 6.43
CA SER A 74 -18.06 6.36 7.35
C SER A 74 -16.60 6.82 7.30
N PHE A 75 -16.36 8.11 7.46
CA PHE A 75 -15.02 8.70 7.46
C PHE A 75 -14.07 8.02 8.47
N PRO A 76 -14.43 7.78 9.74
CA PRO A 76 -13.53 7.13 10.69
C PRO A 76 -13.16 5.70 10.27
N TYR A 77 -14.09 4.95 9.67
CA TYR A 77 -13.81 3.59 9.20
C TYR A 77 -12.83 3.62 8.02
N ARG A 78 -13.02 4.52 7.05
CA ARG A 78 -12.09 4.71 5.93
C ARG A 78 -10.71 5.15 6.40
N LEU A 79 -10.65 6.06 7.37
CA LEU A 79 -9.39 6.51 7.96
C LEU A 79 -8.64 5.34 8.61
N LEU A 80 -9.33 4.49 9.39
CA LEU A 80 -8.72 3.30 9.97
C LEU A 80 -8.20 2.33 8.90
N GLN A 81 -8.93 2.15 7.80
CA GLN A 81 -8.48 1.33 6.69
C GLN A 81 -7.23 1.92 6.03
N MET A 82 -7.19 3.24 5.82
CA MET A 82 -6.02 3.93 5.27
C MET A 82 -4.81 3.78 6.19
N LEU A 83 -4.96 4.05 7.48
CA LEU A 83 -3.88 3.90 8.47
C LEU A 83 -3.35 2.47 8.52
N ARG A 84 -4.24 1.48 8.59
CA ARG A 84 -3.84 0.06 8.54
C ARG A 84 -3.04 -0.25 7.29
N THR A 85 -3.52 0.18 6.11
CA THR A 85 -2.84 -0.09 4.84
C THR A 85 -1.49 0.60 4.80
N THR A 86 -1.40 1.86 5.25
CA THR A 86 -0.15 2.61 5.35
C THR A 86 0.87 1.90 6.23
N VAL A 87 0.47 1.44 7.42
CA VAL A 87 1.37 0.70 8.32
C VAL A 87 1.86 -0.59 7.66
N LEU A 88 0.97 -1.35 7.02
CA LEU A 88 1.35 -2.59 6.33
C LEU A 88 2.33 -2.33 5.18
N VAL A 89 2.12 -1.26 4.40
CA VAL A 89 3.04 -0.86 3.33
C VAL A 89 4.40 -0.45 3.91
N ILE A 90 4.43 0.38 4.96
CA ILE A 90 5.68 0.81 5.62
C ILE A 90 6.49 -0.41 6.11
N ILE A 91 5.83 -1.43 6.66
CA ILE A 91 6.51 -2.67 7.05
C ILE A 91 7.15 -3.36 5.83
N GLY A 92 6.44 -3.43 4.70
CA GLY A 92 7.00 -3.97 3.46
C GLY A 92 8.22 -3.19 2.97
N GLU A 93 8.12 -1.86 2.94
CA GLU A 93 9.20 -0.95 2.53
C GLU A 93 10.44 -1.06 3.44
N LEU A 94 10.26 -1.34 4.73
CA LEU A 94 11.35 -1.58 5.66
C LEU A 94 12.20 -2.78 5.20
N PHE A 95 11.55 -3.88 4.82
CA PHE A 95 12.26 -5.06 4.31
C PHE A 95 12.90 -4.81 2.94
N PHE A 96 12.25 -4.01 2.10
CA PHE A 96 12.78 -3.62 0.80
C PHE A 96 14.11 -2.86 0.93
N ARG A 97 14.20 -1.94 1.91
CA ARG A 97 15.40 -1.12 2.17
C ARG A 97 16.50 -1.84 2.94
N ALA A 98 16.17 -2.95 3.59
CA ALA A 98 17.10 -3.67 4.43
C ALA A 98 18.19 -4.39 3.60
N ASN A 99 19.42 -4.37 4.09
CA ASN A 99 20.51 -5.15 3.49
C ASN A 99 20.39 -6.63 3.87
N GLY A 100 19.40 -7.29 3.26
CA GLY A 100 19.03 -8.68 3.48
C GLY A 100 17.94 -8.88 4.54
N LEU A 101 17.35 -10.09 4.51
CA LEU A 101 16.19 -10.44 5.34
C LEU A 101 16.48 -10.34 6.86
N ARG A 102 17.69 -10.74 7.28
CA ARG A 102 18.10 -10.69 8.69
C ARG A 102 18.17 -9.24 9.22
N ALA A 103 18.73 -8.33 8.43
CA ALA A 103 18.77 -6.92 8.76
C ALA A 103 17.37 -6.31 8.83
N GLY A 104 16.48 -6.67 7.89
CA GLY A 104 15.07 -6.25 7.91
C GLY A 104 14.36 -6.71 9.18
N MET A 105 14.57 -7.94 9.61
CA MET A 105 13.98 -8.46 10.85
C MET A 105 14.52 -7.73 12.10
N GLN A 106 15.80 -7.40 12.13
CA GLN A 106 16.38 -6.60 13.22
C GLN A 106 15.80 -5.19 13.25
N MET A 107 15.69 -4.53 12.09
CA MET A 107 15.06 -3.21 11.97
C MET A 107 13.60 -3.24 12.45
N PHE A 108 12.84 -4.24 12.02
CA PHE A 108 11.45 -4.43 12.46
C PHE A 108 11.37 -4.63 13.98
N ARG A 109 12.21 -5.49 14.54
CA ARG A 109 12.28 -5.70 15.99
C ARG A 109 12.58 -4.39 16.72
N THR A 110 13.58 -3.63 16.28
CA THR A 110 13.96 -2.35 16.90
C THR A 110 12.82 -1.35 16.83
N MET A 111 12.10 -1.29 15.69
CA MET A 111 10.95 -0.41 15.52
C MET A 111 9.83 -0.75 16.52
N VAL A 112 9.60 -2.02 16.81
CA VAL A 112 8.52 -2.45 17.73
C VAL A 112 8.95 -2.36 19.21
N THR A 113 10.20 -2.71 19.53
CA THR A 113 10.67 -2.80 20.93
C THR A 113 11.37 -1.53 21.42
N GLY A 114 11.94 -0.76 20.51
CA GLY A 114 12.71 0.44 20.81
C GLY A 114 12.05 1.72 20.29
N PHE A 115 10.73 1.73 20.18
CA PHE A 115 10.00 2.91 19.68
C PHE A 115 10.26 4.09 20.61
N ALA A 116 10.98 5.08 20.09
CA ALA A 116 11.15 6.39 20.71
C ALA A 116 10.56 7.44 19.78
N PHE A 117 9.89 8.45 20.34
CA PHE A 117 9.44 9.57 19.51
C PHE A 117 10.68 10.27 18.93
N PRO A 118 10.78 10.40 17.60
CA PRO A 118 11.89 11.10 17.00
C PRO A 118 11.87 12.57 17.43
N VAL A 119 12.98 13.05 17.91
CA VAL A 119 13.20 14.48 18.09
C VAL A 119 13.57 15.02 16.73
N PHE A 120 12.73 15.91 16.18
CA PHE A 120 13.00 16.57 14.89
C PHE A 120 14.01 17.70 15.12
N ASP A 121 15.27 17.32 15.24
CA ASP A 121 16.40 18.23 15.37
C ASP A 121 17.32 18.22 14.15
N ASP A 122 18.26 19.13 14.10
CA ASP A 122 19.22 19.21 12.99
C ASP A 122 20.12 17.98 12.89
N ALA A 123 20.29 17.22 13.98
CA ALA A 123 21.06 15.99 13.97
C ALA A 123 20.32 14.88 13.23
N LEU A 124 19.01 14.77 13.42
CA LEU A 124 18.17 13.83 12.68
C LEU A 124 18.19 14.15 11.18
N PHE A 125 18.03 15.40 10.79
CA PHE A 125 18.03 15.82 9.38
C PHE A 125 19.37 15.51 8.70
N LYS A 126 20.49 15.78 9.37
CA LYS A 126 21.83 15.39 8.92
C LYS A 126 21.99 13.88 8.77
N ALA A 127 21.51 13.12 9.75
CA ALA A 127 21.58 11.64 9.72
C ALA A 127 20.77 11.04 8.57
N LEU A 128 19.64 11.66 8.22
CA LEU A 128 18.79 11.27 7.10
C LEU A 128 19.29 11.77 5.74
N GLY A 129 20.25 12.70 5.73
CA GLY A 129 20.71 13.35 4.51
C GLY A 129 19.64 14.21 3.84
N ILE A 130 18.69 14.73 4.62
CA ILE A 130 17.55 15.52 4.15
C ILE A 130 17.76 16.97 4.62
N ASP A 131 17.60 17.93 3.73
CA ASP A 131 17.61 19.34 4.08
C ASP A 131 16.18 19.91 4.22
N LYS A 132 16.09 21.19 4.62
CA LYS A 132 14.80 21.86 4.78
C LYS A 132 14.05 22.04 3.45
N PHE A 133 14.78 22.12 2.34
CA PHE A 133 14.18 22.20 1.01
C PHE A 133 13.56 20.87 0.59
N ASP A 134 14.24 19.76 0.85
CA ASP A 134 13.71 18.42 0.59
C ASP A 134 12.41 18.20 1.35
N LEU A 135 12.39 18.58 2.63
CA LEU A 135 11.20 18.49 3.47
C LEU A 135 10.04 19.35 2.93
N MET A 136 10.34 20.55 2.46
CA MET A 136 9.36 21.42 1.83
C MET A 136 8.80 20.83 0.54
N ILE A 137 9.65 20.26 -0.32
CA ILE A 137 9.24 19.59 -1.56
C ILE A 137 8.31 18.42 -1.23
N VAL A 138 8.69 17.59 -0.25
CA VAL A 138 7.86 16.46 0.20
C VAL A 138 6.51 16.96 0.73
N ALA A 139 6.50 17.99 1.58
CA ALA A 139 5.26 18.55 2.13
C ALA A 139 4.33 19.11 1.05
N VAL A 140 4.88 19.87 0.09
CA VAL A 140 4.11 20.42 -1.05
C VAL A 140 3.57 19.29 -1.92
N THR A 141 4.38 18.30 -2.23
CA THR A 141 3.96 17.14 -3.04
C THR A 141 2.84 16.35 -2.35
N LEU A 142 2.97 16.09 -1.05
CA LEU A 142 1.92 15.42 -0.27
C LEU A 142 0.63 16.24 -0.24
N LEU A 143 0.72 17.56 -0.11
CA LEU A 143 -0.43 18.46 -0.15
C LEU A 143 -1.14 18.38 -1.52
N ILE A 144 -0.38 18.43 -2.62
CA ILE A 144 -0.93 18.30 -3.99
C ILE A 144 -1.65 16.95 -4.15
N VAL A 145 -1.00 15.86 -3.77
CA VAL A 145 -1.60 14.50 -3.85
C VAL A 145 -2.86 14.42 -3.00
N PHE A 146 -2.84 14.97 -1.80
CA PHE A 146 -4.01 15.01 -0.91
C PHE A 146 -5.17 15.79 -1.54
N VAL A 147 -4.91 17.00 -2.06
CA VAL A 147 -5.93 17.82 -2.73
C VAL A 147 -6.53 17.09 -3.93
N VAL A 148 -5.68 16.50 -4.79
CA VAL A 148 -6.12 15.71 -5.95
C VAL A 148 -6.96 14.51 -5.51
N SER A 149 -6.55 13.82 -4.45
CA SER A 149 -7.29 12.68 -3.90
C SER A 149 -8.67 13.08 -3.40
N VAL A 150 -8.77 14.19 -2.66
CA VAL A 150 -10.06 14.73 -2.16
C VAL A 150 -10.97 15.16 -3.31
N ILE A 151 -10.41 15.78 -4.35
CA ILE A 151 -11.19 16.18 -5.54
C ILE A 151 -11.75 14.94 -6.27
N ASN A 152 -10.92 13.91 -6.45
CA ASN A 152 -11.33 12.67 -7.09
C ASN A 152 -12.40 11.93 -6.26
N GLU A 153 -12.29 11.94 -4.93
CA GLU A 153 -13.27 11.30 -4.04
C GLU A 153 -14.64 12.00 -4.09
N LYS A 154 -14.68 13.30 -4.38
CA LYS A 154 -15.91 14.07 -4.63
C LYS A 154 -16.51 13.84 -6.03
N GLY A 155 -16.01 12.86 -6.77
CA GLY A 155 -16.50 12.51 -8.11
C GLY A 155 -16.08 13.49 -9.22
N LYS A 156 -15.16 14.43 -8.93
CA LYS A 156 -14.60 15.36 -9.91
C LYS A 156 -13.20 14.88 -10.29
N SER A 157 -13.03 14.41 -11.52
CA SER A 157 -11.69 14.07 -12.01
C SER A 157 -10.92 15.33 -12.37
N VAL A 158 -9.76 15.54 -11.77
CA VAL A 158 -8.84 16.66 -12.07
C VAL A 158 -8.48 16.65 -13.57
N ARG A 159 -8.33 15.46 -14.16
CA ARG A 159 -8.06 15.30 -15.59
C ARG A 159 -9.18 15.89 -16.47
N THR A 160 -10.45 15.66 -16.12
CA THR A 160 -11.58 16.22 -16.87
C THR A 160 -11.72 17.71 -16.67
N LEU A 161 -11.41 18.23 -15.47
CA LEU A 161 -11.40 19.66 -15.19
C LEU A 161 -10.31 20.40 -16.00
N LEU A 162 -9.14 19.80 -16.15
CA LEU A 162 -8.06 20.36 -16.96
C LEU A 162 -8.34 20.26 -18.45
N ALA A 163 -8.94 19.15 -18.91
CA ALA A 163 -9.28 18.97 -20.33
C ALA A 163 -10.41 19.90 -20.81
N GLN A 164 -11.25 20.40 -19.90
CA GLN A 164 -12.32 21.35 -20.21
C GLN A 164 -11.85 22.81 -20.29
N ARG A 165 -10.62 23.13 -19.90
CA ARG A 165 -10.10 24.47 -20.09
C ARG A 165 -9.67 24.63 -21.55
N PRO A 166 -10.17 25.66 -22.27
CA PRO A 166 -9.66 25.97 -23.59
C PRO A 166 -8.15 26.21 -23.48
N ALA A 167 -7.37 25.60 -24.39
CA ALA A 167 -5.97 25.92 -24.52
C ALA A 167 -5.87 27.45 -24.70
N ALA A 168 -5.22 28.12 -23.75
CA ALA A 168 -4.88 29.52 -23.96
C ALA A 168 -3.92 29.57 -25.13
N VAL A 169 -4.39 30.07 -26.28
CA VAL A 169 -3.61 30.38 -27.49
C VAL A 169 -2.79 31.63 -27.20
#